data_e88ba966eba8ebeef0215cd16b0cfbab
#
_entry.id   e88ba966eba8ebeef0215cd16b0cfbab
#
_cell.length_a   1.000
_cell.length_b   1.000
_cell.length_c   1.000
_cell.angle_alpha   90.00
_cell.angle_beta   90.00
_cell.angle_gamma   90.00
#
_symmetry.space_group_name_H-M   'P 1'
#
loop_
_entity.id
_entity.type
_entity.pdbx_description
1 polymer ?
#
loop_
_entity_poly.entity_id
_entity_poly.type
_entity_poly.pdbx_seq_one_letter_code
_entity_poly.pdbx_strand_id
1 'polypeptide(L)'
;MKKQTKLVAVLSTAALLAIGASMTSFAATGWAEEDGTWVYYDRNGDKVTDKWAKSGNNWYYLDSNGEMAVDQLIEDGDNYYYVDVNGVMAANQWVAIDNEDAGDDDEPEHYWYYFQANGKALKQGDSDTVSLKTVNGKKYAFDDEGKMLYGWVSSDNAERIDNTDDDAFKDGVYYFGGEDDGAMT
;
A
#
# COMPACT_ATOMS: atom_id res chain seq x y z
N MET A 1 8.77 18.06 20.01
CA MET A 1 9.34 16.84 20.65
C MET A 1 8.71 15.64 19.96
N LYS A 2 9.42 15.04 19.00
CA LYS A 2 8.95 13.84 18.29
C LYS A 2 8.91 12.67 19.26
N LYS A 3 7.73 12.15 19.55
CA LYS A 3 7.57 10.90 20.28
C LYS A 3 7.93 9.76 19.32
N GLN A 4 9.14 9.24 19.45
CA GLN A 4 9.47 7.96 18.84
C GLN A 4 8.68 6.88 19.56
N THR A 5 7.64 6.39 18.94
CA THR A 5 6.97 5.17 19.37
C THR A 5 7.90 4.00 19.02
N LYS A 6 8.52 3.43 20.03
CA LYS A 6 9.28 2.19 19.88
C LYS A 6 8.27 1.08 19.59
N LEU A 7 8.08 0.78 18.32
CA LEU A 7 7.43 -0.45 17.90
C LEU A 7 8.32 -1.61 18.30
N VAL A 8 7.93 -2.32 19.34
CA VAL A 8 8.46 -3.65 19.63
C VAL A 8 7.80 -4.57 18.62
N ALA A 9 8.47 -4.82 17.51
CA ALA A 9 8.07 -5.85 16.57
C ALA A 9 8.23 -7.21 17.26
N VAL A 10 7.13 -7.72 17.78
CA VAL A 10 7.05 -9.14 18.07
C VAL A 10 6.83 -9.82 16.73
N LEU A 11 7.92 -10.12 16.05
CA LEU A 11 7.91 -11.03 14.92
C LEU A 11 7.31 -12.36 15.40
N SER A 12 6.07 -12.62 15.04
CA SER A 12 5.54 -13.96 15.13
C SER A 12 6.28 -14.80 14.09
N THR A 13 7.29 -15.49 14.54
CA THR A 13 8.22 -16.31 13.78
C THR A 13 7.59 -17.50 13.06
N ALA A 14 6.27 -17.57 12.97
CA ALA A 14 5.56 -18.71 12.42
C ALA A 14 5.49 -18.76 10.88
N ALA A 15 5.80 -17.68 10.17
CA ALA A 15 5.68 -17.66 8.72
C ALA A 15 7.04 -17.74 7.97
N LEU A 16 8.15 -17.52 8.64
CA LEU A 16 9.50 -17.59 8.08
C LEU A 16 10.25 -18.80 8.64
N LEU A 17 9.58 -19.93 8.67
CA LEU A 17 10.15 -21.14 9.20
C LEU A 17 11.20 -21.75 8.30
N ALA A 18 12.31 -21.96 8.97
CA ALA A 18 13.34 -22.94 8.71
C ALA A 18 14.34 -22.58 7.62
N ILE A 19 15.20 -21.66 7.96
CA ILE A 19 16.56 -21.84 7.48
C ILE A 19 17.39 -22.20 8.71
N GLY A 20 17.51 -23.50 8.90
CA GLY A 20 18.42 -24.03 9.90
C GLY A 20 19.83 -23.58 9.58
N ALA A 21 20.43 -22.89 10.51
CA ALA A 21 21.81 -22.49 10.43
C ALA A 21 22.73 -23.69 10.28
N SER A 22 23.41 -23.78 9.16
CA SER A 22 24.76 -24.33 9.11
C SER A 22 25.52 -23.54 8.05
N MET A 23 26.29 -22.61 8.53
CA MET A 23 27.30 -21.90 7.76
C MET A 23 28.34 -22.88 7.26
N THR A 24 28.12 -23.45 6.11
CA THR A 24 29.20 -24.01 5.29
C THR A 24 29.24 -23.21 4.01
N SER A 25 30.41 -22.85 3.53
CA SER A 25 30.80 -21.95 2.47
C SER A 25 30.18 -22.23 1.08
N PHE A 26 28.88 -22.37 0.99
CA PHE A 26 28.10 -22.30 -0.24
C PHE A 26 27.34 -21.00 -0.21
N ALA A 27 27.27 -20.33 -1.36
CA ALA A 27 26.43 -19.15 -1.53
C ALA A 27 25.04 -19.45 -0.91
N ALA A 28 24.66 -18.70 0.12
CA ALA A 28 23.36 -18.85 0.75
C ALA A 28 22.30 -18.63 -0.32
N THR A 29 21.30 -19.49 -0.39
CA THR A 29 20.13 -19.32 -1.23
C THR A 29 18.89 -19.22 -0.36
N GLY A 30 17.97 -18.36 -0.72
CA GLY A 30 16.76 -18.13 0.06
C GLY A 30 16.91 -17.01 1.11
N TRP A 31 16.04 -17.05 2.10
CA TRP A 31 15.97 -16.04 3.14
C TRP A 31 17.10 -16.14 4.14
N ALA A 32 17.66 -15.01 4.52
CA ALA A 32 18.65 -14.87 5.59
C ALA A 32 18.38 -13.61 6.41
N GLU A 33 18.80 -13.60 7.66
CA GLU A 33 18.76 -12.42 8.52
C GLU A 33 20.14 -11.80 8.58
N GLU A 34 20.24 -10.52 8.23
CA GLU A 34 21.46 -9.74 8.27
C GLU A 34 21.17 -8.42 9.00
N ASP A 35 21.94 -8.10 10.04
CA ASP A 35 21.84 -6.87 10.81
C ASP A 35 20.42 -6.54 11.31
N GLY A 36 19.62 -7.59 11.62
CA GLY A 36 18.25 -7.45 12.10
C GLY A 36 17.22 -7.26 10.99
N THR A 37 17.62 -7.42 9.74
CA THR A 37 16.75 -7.28 8.56
C THR A 37 16.77 -8.56 7.74
N TRP A 38 15.62 -8.90 7.13
CA TRP A 38 15.54 -10.05 6.24
C TRP A 38 16.01 -9.66 4.84
N VAL A 39 16.84 -10.54 4.24
CA VAL A 39 17.32 -10.46 2.86
C VAL A 39 17.04 -11.77 2.13
N TYR A 40 17.07 -11.74 0.81
CA TYR A 40 16.86 -12.94 0.00
C TYR A 40 17.98 -13.11 -1.02
N TYR A 41 18.53 -14.31 -1.07
CA TYR A 41 19.56 -14.70 -2.05
C TYR A 41 18.96 -15.61 -3.12
N ASP A 42 19.23 -15.29 -4.38
CA ASP A 42 18.78 -16.10 -5.50
C ASP A 42 19.59 -17.40 -5.66
N ARG A 43 19.30 -18.16 -6.70
CA ARG A 43 19.98 -19.44 -6.96
C ARG A 43 21.45 -19.29 -7.29
N ASN A 44 21.88 -18.13 -7.71
CA ASN A 44 23.28 -17.81 -8.02
C ASN A 44 24.05 -17.35 -6.78
N GLY A 45 23.33 -17.14 -5.66
CA GLY A 45 23.90 -16.59 -4.44
C GLY A 45 23.97 -15.06 -4.44
N ASP A 46 23.29 -14.40 -5.37
CA ASP A 46 23.23 -12.95 -5.44
C ASP A 46 22.06 -12.42 -4.59
N LYS A 47 22.30 -11.32 -3.86
CA LYS A 47 21.25 -10.66 -3.08
C LYS A 47 20.22 -10.05 -4.03
N VAL A 48 18.96 -10.41 -3.82
CA VAL A 48 17.84 -9.87 -4.59
C VAL A 48 17.54 -8.44 -4.16
N THR A 49 17.38 -7.54 -5.11
CA THR A 49 17.02 -6.14 -4.91
C THR A 49 15.89 -5.72 -5.84
N ASP A 50 15.05 -4.76 -5.40
CA ASP A 50 13.95 -4.20 -6.17
C ASP A 50 13.02 -5.28 -6.78
N LYS A 51 12.72 -6.31 -6.02
CA LYS A 51 11.93 -7.45 -6.50
C LYS A 51 11.06 -8.06 -5.41
N TRP A 52 9.97 -8.67 -5.89
CA TRP A 52 9.11 -9.53 -5.08
C TRP A 52 9.68 -10.93 -4.94
N ALA A 53 9.60 -11.48 -3.74
CA ALA A 53 9.92 -12.86 -3.44
C ALA A 53 8.74 -13.55 -2.74
N LYS A 54 8.42 -14.77 -3.18
CA LYS A 54 7.33 -15.56 -2.59
C LYS A 54 7.88 -16.53 -1.56
N SER A 55 7.25 -16.58 -0.40
CA SER A 55 7.50 -17.59 0.62
C SER A 55 6.17 -18.14 1.13
N GLY A 56 5.96 -19.43 0.98
CA GLY A 56 4.65 -20.03 1.24
C GLY A 56 3.57 -19.43 0.35
N ASN A 57 2.53 -18.88 0.96
CA ASN A 57 1.44 -18.20 0.27
C ASN A 57 1.58 -16.68 0.24
N ASN A 58 2.66 -16.13 0.82
CA ASN A 58 2.86 -14.71 0.99
C ASN A 58 3.91 -14.17 0.01
N TRP A 59 3.73 -12.91 -0.38
CA TRP A 59 4.69 -12.15 -1.15
C TRP A 59 5.35 -11.10 -0.26
N TYR A 60 6.65 -10.91 -0.47
CA TYR A 60 7.52 -9.96 0.23
C TYR A 60 8.29 -9.16 -0.79
N TYR A 61 8.58 -7.91 -0.49
CA TYR A 61 9.36 -7.04 -1.36
C TYR A 61 10.75 -6.80 -0.79
N LEU A 62 11.78 -6.95 -1.62
CA LEU A 62 13.15 -6.60 -1.29
C LEU A 62 13.45 -5.24 -1.95
N ASP A 63 13.85 -4.28 -1.14
CA ASP A 63 14.15 -2.92 -1.60
C ASP A 63 15.48 -2.83 -2.38
N SER A 64 15.90 -1.61 -2.73
CA SER A 64 17.16 -1.37 -3.45
C SER A 64 18.42 -1.78 -2.70
N ASN A 65 18.35 -1.91 -1.38
CA ASN A 65 19.43 -2.41 -0.54
C ASN A 65 19.37 -3.94 -0.35
N GLY A 66 18.33 -4.58 -0.86
CA GLY A 66 18.05 -6.00 -0.65
C GLY A 66 17.43 -6.30 0.69
N GLU A 67 16.92 -5.30 1.40
CA GLU A 67 16.25 -5.45 2.69
C GLU A 67 14.74 -5.67 2.48
N MET A 68 14.15 -6.54 3.28
CA MET A 68 12.71 -6.78 3.23
C MET A 68 11.96 -5.54 3.71
N ALA A 69 11.13 -4.98 2.83
CA ALA A 69 10.25 -3.87 3.15
C ALA A 69 9.19 -4.27 4.17
N VAL A 70 8.89 -3.38 5.12
CA VAL A 70 7.85 -3.55 6.14
C VAL A 70 7.07 -2.26 6.34
N ASP A 71 5.77 -2.39 6.57
CA ASP A 71 4.86 -1.28 6.88
C ASP A 71 5.01 -0.08 5.93
N GLN A 72 4.93 -0.35 4.62
CA GLN A 72 5.08 0.69 3.62
C GLN A 72 4.38 0.40 2.31
N LEU A 73 4.05 1.47 1.60
CA LEU A 73 3.57 1.45 0.23
C LEU A 73 4.75 1.20 -0.72
N ILE A 74 4.58 0.28 -1.65
CA ILE A 74 5.57 -0.08 -2.68
C ILE A 74 5.03 0.37 -4.02
N GLU A 75 5.78 1.20 -4.70
CA GLU A 75 5.55 1.53 -6.10
C GLU A 75 6.38 0.57 -6.98
N ASP A 76 5.70 -0.18 -7.83
CA ASP A 76 6.34 -1.11 -8.77
C ASP A 76 5.69 -0.95 -10.15
N GLY A 77 6.41 -0.33 -11.05
CA GLY A 77 5.87 0.15 -12.33
C GLY A 77 4.76 1.17 -12.10
N ASP A 78 3.62 0.97 -12.77
CA ASP A 78 2.45 1.84 -12.64
C ASP A 78 1.49 1.38 -11.54
N ASN A 79 1.91 0.49 -10.64
CA ASN A 79 1.05 -0.09 -9.63
C ASN A 79 1.59 0.17 -8.22
N TYR A 80 0.65 0.24 -7.28
CA TYR A 80 0.96 0.39 -5.86
C TYR A 80 0.56 -0.89 -5.12
N TYR A 81 1.40 -1.27 -4.17
CA TYR A 81 1.24 -2.42 -3.29
C TYR A 81 1.51 -1.97 -1.86
N TYR A 82 1.04 -2.71 -0.89
CA TYR A 82 1.37 -2.46 0.50
C TYR A 82 1.90 -3.75 1.13
N VAL A 83 2.95 -3.61 1.93
CA VAL A 83 3.46 -4.67 2.79
C VAL A 83 3.25 -4.28 4.24
N ASP A 84 2.73 -5.19 5.03
CA ASP A 84 2.42 -4.95 6.43
C ASP A 84 3.67 -4.96 7.33
N VAL A 85 3.47 -4.82 8.63
CA VAL A 85 4.55 -4.82 9.63
C VAL A 85 5.39 -6.12 9.65
N ASN A 86 4.89 -7.18 9.07
CA ASN A 86 5.59 -8.45 8.89
C ASN A 86 6.18 -8.61 7.48
N GLY A 87 6.07 -7.59 6.63
CA GLY A 87 6.49 -7.60 5.24
C GLY A 87 5.54 -8.32 4.29
N VAL A 88 4.39 -8.78 4.74
CA VAL A 88 3.43 -9.52 3.92
C VAL A 88 2.64 -8.57 3.03
N MET A 89 2.61 -8.85 1.73
CA MET A 89 1.81 -8.11 0.77
C MET A 89 0.33 -8.18 1.10
N ALA A 90 -0.32 -7.03 1.21
CA ALA A 90 -1.77 -6.93 1.40
C ALA A 90 -2.53 -7.40 0.16
N ALA A 91 -3.60 -8.16 0.36
CA ALA A 91 -4.47 -8.63 -0.70
C ALA A 91 -5.93 -8.74 -0.22
N ASN A 92 -6.88 -8.36 -1.07
CA ASN A 92 -8.32 -8.36 -0.77
C ASN A 92 -8.67 -7.58 0.51
N GLN A 93 -8.05 -6.44 0.74
CA GLN A 93 -8.28 -5.68 1.97
C GLN A 93 -8.10 -4.18 1.80
N TRP A 94 -8.77 -3.45 2.68
CA TRP A 94 -8.54 -2.04 2.90
C TRP A 94 -7.35 -1.82 3.83
N VAL A 95 -6.55 -0.80 3.56
CA VAL A 95 -5.44 -0.36 4.42
C VAL A 95 -5.49 1.15 4.54
N ALA A 96 -5.47 1.66 5.77
CA ALA A 96 -5.24 3.06 6.06
C ALA A 96 -3.73 3.31 6.18
N ILE A 97 -3.21 4.24 5.41
CA ILE A 97 -1.80 4.61 5.42
C ILE A 97 -1.69 6.05 5.92
N ASP A 98 -0.91 6.26 6.96
CA ASP A 98 -0.72 7.57 7.58
C ASP A 98 -0.26 8.61 6.55
N ASN A 99 -0.89 9.78 6.58
CA ASN A 99 -0.52 10.91 5.78
C ASN A 99 0.60 11.69 6.48
N GLU A 100 1.77 11.79 5.87
CA GLU A 100 2.90 12.53 6.42
C GLU A 100 2.66 14.05 6.49
N ASP A 101 1.74 14.55 5.65
CA ASP A 101 1.33 15.95 5.59
C ASP A 101 0.10 16.24 6.49
N ALA A 102 -0.32 15.28 7.30
CA ALA A 102 -1.42 15.45 8.23
C ALA A 102 -1.12 16.59 9.24
N GLY A 103 -2.02 17.55 9.31
CA GLY A 103 -1.88 18.72 10.17
C GLY A 103 -2.08 20.04 9.46
N ASP A 104 -2.16 20.05 8.15
CA ASP A 104 -2.75 21.12 7.38
C ASP A 104 -4.28 20.97 7.43
N ASP A 105 -5.00 22.10 7.57
CA ASP A 105 -6.42 22.14 7.94
C ASP A 105 -7.38 21.35 7.01
N ASP A 106 -6.93 20.95 5.83
CA ASP A 106 -7.73 20.26 4.80
C ASP A 106 -7.24 18.85 4.44
N GLU A 107 -6.16 18.38 5.09
CA GLU A 107 -5.59 17.06 4.79
C GLU A 107 -6.01 16.01 5.83
N PRO A 108 -6.44 14.81 5.40
CA PRO A 108 -6.82 13.74 6.31
C PRO A 108 -5.61 13.19 7.07
N GLU A 109 -5.84 12.60 8.24
CA GLU A 109 -4.78 11.94 9.02
C GLU A 109 -4.18 10.74 8.30
N HIS A 110 -4.94 10.08 7.44
CA HIS A 110 -4.53 8.93 6.65
C HIS A 110 -5.34 8.85 5.36
N TYR A 111 -4.80 8.13 4.39
CA TYR A 111 -5.49 7.79 3.16
C TYR A 111 -5.86 6.31 3.14
N TRP A 112 -7.07 5.99 2.63
CA TRP A 112 -7.52 4.64 2.44
C TRP A 112 -7.16 4.11 1.05
N TYR A 113 -6.65 2.89 1.02
CA TYR A 113 -6.35 2.14 -0.20
C TYR A 113 -7.08 0.81 -0.17
N TYR A 114 -7.48 0.32 -1.33
CA TYR A 114 -7.97 -1.05 -1.45
C TYR A 114 -7.04 -1.87 -2.32
N PHE A 115 -6.45 -2.92 -1.76
CA PHE A 115 -5.59 -3.84 -2.46
C PHE A 115 -6.38 -5.06 -2.92
N GLN A 116 -6.30 -5.34 -4.24
CA GLN A 116 -6.99 -6.44 -4.90
C GLN A 116 -6.34 -7.78 -4.54
N ALA A 117 -6.91 -8.89 -5.04
CA ALA A 117 -6.37 -10.23 -4.83
C ALA A 117 -4.92 -10.41 -5.31
N ASN A 118 -4.52 -9.67 -6.34
CA ASN A 118 -3.17 -9.66 -6.88
C ASN A 118 -2.22 -8.69 -6.15
N GLY A 119 -2.68 -8.02 -5.10
CA GLY A 119 -1.94 -7.02 -4.35
C GLY A 119 -1.95 -5.61 -4.93
N LYS A 120 -2.44 -5.41 -6.15
CA LYS A 120 -2.48 -4.08 -6.76
C LYS A 120 -3.55 -3.20 -6.12
N ALA A 121 -3.19 -1.97 -5.77
CA ALA A 121 -4.16 -0.97 -5.35
C ALA A 121 -5.14 -0.66 -6.48
N LEU A 122 -6.41 -0.47 -6.15
CA LEU A 122 -7.36 0.15 -7.05
C LEU A 122 -6.97 1.61 -7.25
N LYS A 123 -7.04 2.11 -8.48
CA LYS A 123 -6.73 3.49 -8.84
C LYS A 123 -7.59 3.97 -10.02
N GLN A 124 -7.53 5.27 -10.31
CA GLN A 124 -8.29 5.94 -11.35
C GLN A 124 -8.11 5.27 -12.72
N GLY A 125 -6.88 5.02 -13.14
CA GLY A 125 -6.55 4.58 -14.50
C GLY A 125 -6.29 5.77 -15.43
N ASP A 126 -6.28 5.51 -16.74
CA ASP A 126 -5.85 6.48 -17.77
C ASP A 126 -6.94 7.51 -18.15
N SER A 127 -8.09 7.51 -17.47
CA SER A 127 -9.20 8.43 -17.75
C SER A 127 -9.16 9.61 -16.78
N ASP A 128 -9.35 10.81 -17.30
CA ASP A 128 -9.49 12.02 -16.46
C ASP A 128 -10.80 12.00 -15.64
N THR A 129 -11.83 11.30 -16.12
CA THR A 129 -13.14 11.23 -15.45
C THR A 129 -13.16 10.18 -14.33
N VAL A 130 -14.04 10.38 -13.35
CA VAL A 130 -14.23 9.44 -12.24
C VAL A 130 -14.47 8.00 -12.72
N SER A 131 -13.63 7.09 -12.27
CA SER A 131 -13.73 5.66 -12.54
C SER A 131 -14.27 4.92 -11.32
N LEU A 132 -15.55 4.53 -11.36
CA LEU A 132 -16.18 3.81 -10.25
C LEU A 132 -15.70 2.37 -10.17
N LYS A 133 -15.22 1.99 -8.99
CA LYS A 133 -14.81 0.63 -8.64
C LYS A 133 -15.79 0.01 -7.66
N THR A 134 -16.08 -1.27 -7.80
CA THR A 134 -16.98 -1.97 -6.87
C THR A 134 -16.19 -2.84 -5.93
N VAL A 135 -16.33 -2.59 -4.63
CA VAL A 135 -15.73 -3.37 -3.56
C VAL A 135 -16.84 -3.82 -2.61
N ASN A 136 -17.00 -5.12 -2.44
CA ASN A 136 -18.02 -5.71 -1.56
C ASN A 136 -19.46 -5.17 -1.80
N GLY A 137 -19.79 -4.91 -3.07
CA GLY A 137 -21.12 -4.43 -3.47
C GLY A 137 -21.35 -2.93 -3.35
N LYS A 138 -20.43 -2.19 -2.79
CA LYS A 138 -20.44 -0.71 -2.76
C LYS A 138 -19.53 -0.14 -3.83
N LYS A 139 -19.82 1.08 -4.28
CA LYS A 139 -19.02 1.80 -5.27
C LYS A 139 -18.13 2.82 -4.61
N TYR A 140 -16.90 2.88 -5.07
CA TYR A 140 -15.83 3.78 -4.63
C TYR A 140 -15.13 4.39 -5.83
N ALA A 141 -14.42 5.47 -5.61
CA ALA A 141 -13.47 6.02 -6.55
C ALA A 141 -12.11 6.24 -5.88
N PHE A 142 -11.06 6.26 -6.67
CA PHE A 142 -9.70 6.42 -6.21
C PHE A 142 -9.01 7.43 -7.15
N ASP A 143 -7.99 8.11 -6.66
CA ASP A 143 -7.13 8.90 -7.52
C ASP A 143 -6.12 8.02 -8.30
N ASP A 144 -5.22 8.64 -9.02
CA ASP A 144 -4.20 7.95 -9.83
C ASP A 144 -3.08 7.30 -8.97
N GLU A 145 -2.93 7.73 -7.72
CA GLU A 145 -2.04 7.14 -6.73
C GLU A 145 -2.69 6.01 -5.91
N GLY A 146 -4.00 5.80 -6.08
CA GLY A 146 -4.77 4.78 -5.37
C GLY A 146 -5.39 5.24 -4.05
N LYS A 147 -5.35 6.53 -3.73
CA LYS A 147 -6.02 7.09 -2.56
C LYS A 147 -7.53 7.10 -2.80
N MET A 148 -8.31 6.59 -1.85
CA MET A 148 -9.77 6.62 -1.91
C MET A 148 -10.28 8.05 -1.87
N LEU A 149 -11.13 8.40 -2.84
CA LEU A 149 -11.80 9.69 -2.87
C LEU A 149 -12.98 9.70 -1.88
N TYR A 150 -13.22 10.85 -1.25
CA TYR A 150 -14.31 11.07 -0.32
C TYR A 150 -14.90 12.49 -0.48
N GLY A 151 -16.07 12.73 0.11
CA GLY A 151 -16.75 14.00 0.01
C GLY A 151 -17.32 14.23 -1.40
N TRP A 152 -17.41 15.48 -1.80
CA TRP A 152 -17.84 15.88 -3.12
C TRP A 152 -16.71 15.81 -4.12
N VAL A 153 -16.94 15.17 -5.26
CA VAL A 153 -15.94 14.93 -6.31
C VAL A 153 -16.54 15.32 -7.66
N SER A 154 -15.78 16.08 -8.44
CA SER A 154 -16.13 16.42 -9.81
C SER A 154 -16.11 15.18 -10.71
N SER A 155 -17.16 14.98 -11.51
CA SER A 155 -17.24 13.86 -12.44
C SER A 155 -16.20 13.91 -13.55
N ASP A 156 -15.76 15.11 -13.92
CA ASP A 156 -14.99 15.35 -15.14
C ASP A 156 -13.48 15.26 -14.97
N ASN A 157 -12.98 15.49 -13.73
CA ASN A 157 -11.56 15.45 -13.45
C ASN A 157 -11.18 14.61 -12.23
N ALA A 158 -12.17 13.97 -11.57
CA ALA A 158 -11.96 13.17 -10.37
C ALA A 158 -11.31 13.92 -9.19
N GLU A 159 -11.41 15.24 -9.16
CA GLU A 159 -10.89 16.08 -8.09
C GLU A 159 -11.94 16.33 -7.02
N ARG A 160 -11.49 16.35 -5.76
CA ARG A 160 -12.35 16.70 -4.64
C ARG A 160 -12.71 18.18 -4.67
N ILE A 161 -13.97 18.48 -4.39
CA ILE A 161 -14.49 19.84 -4.33
C ILE A 161 -14.52 20.28 -2.87
N ASP A 162 -13.54 21.09 -2.47
CA ASP A 162 -13.39 21.55 -1.09
C ASP A 162 -14.08 22.88 -0.81
N ASN A 163 -14.41 23.62 -1.86
CA ASN A 163 -15.16 24.88 -1.73
C ASN A 163 -16.63 24.69 -2.06
N THR A 164 -17.46 25.54 -1.50
CA THR A 164 -18.91 25.55 -1.71
C THR A 164 -19.36 26.60 -2.74
N ASP A 165 -18.47 27.01 -3.63
CA ASP A 165 -18.82 27.92 -4.71
C ASP A 165 -19.82 27.26 -5.65
N ASP A 166 -20.91 27.95 -5.92
CA ASP A 166 -22.02 27.44 -6.74
C ASP A 166 -21.58 26.95 -8.13
N ASP A 167 -20.42 27.42 -8.62
CA ASP A 167 -19.89 27.04 -9.91
C ASP A 167 -19.23 25.64 -9.90
N ALA A 168 -18.75 25.19 -8.76
CA ALA A 168 -18.12 23.87 -8.62
C ALA A 168 -19.13 22.71 -8.79
N PHE A 169 -20.42 22.96 -8.62
CA PHE A 169 -21.48 21.94 -8.68
C PHE A 169 -22.27 21.95 -9.99
N LYS A 170 -21.83 22.68 -11.01
CA LYS A 170 -22.59 22.86 -12.26
C LYS A 170 -22.56 21.68 -13.21
N ASP A 171 -21.47 20.92 -13.23
CA ASP A 171 -21.17 19.97 -14.30
C ASP A 171 -21.20 18.50 -13.87
N GLY A 172 -22.00 18.15 -12.91
CA GLY A 172 -22.11 16.79 -12.40
C GLY A 172 -21.06 16.49 -11.34
N VAL A 173 -21.55 15.95 -10.24
CA VAL A 173 -20.75 15.63 -9.08
C VAL A 173 -21.16 14.27 -8.51
N TYR A 174 -20.22 13.62 -7.86
CA TYR A 174 -20.48 12.45 -7.02
C TYR A 174 -20.28 12.81 -5.56
N TYR A 175 -20.97 12.13 -4.70
CA TYR A 175 -20.72 12.18 -3.27
C TYR A 175 -20.27 10.81 -2.75
N PHE A 176 -19.06 10.78 -2.21
CA PHE A 176 -18.42 9.58 -1.68
C PHE A 176 -18.27 9.69 -0.16
N GLY A 177 -19.34 9.61 0.60
CA GLY A 177 -19.30 9.54 2.06
C GLY A 177 -18.25 10.42 2.75
N GLY A 178 -17.91 10.08 3.99
CA GLY A 178 -16.82 10.73 4.73
C GLY A 178 -15.43 10.12 4.41
N GLU A 179 -14.39 10.70 4.98
CA GLU A 179 -13.00 10.28 4.76
C GLU A 179 -12.72 8.81 5.12
N ASP A 180 -13.45 8.26 6.08
CA ASP A 180 -13.35 6.86 6.51
C ASP A 180 -14.39 5.91 5.89
N ASP A 181 -15.31 6.42 5.08
CA ASP A 181 -16.34 5.57 4.43
C ASP A 181 -16.13 5.48 2.91
N GLY A 182 -15.98 6.61 2.23
CA GLY A 182 -15.73 6.72 0.78
C GLY A 182 -16.75 6.03 -0.12
N ALA A 183 -17.81 5.45 0.42
CA ALA A 183 -18.82 4.77 -0.38
C ALA A 183 -19.72 5.78 -1.08
N MET A 184 -19.91 5.62 -2.39
CA MET A 184 -20.83 6.46 -3.18
C MET A 184 -22.25 6.32 -2.66
N THR A 185 -22.86 7.43 -2.35
CA THR A 185 -24.26 7.53 -1.89
C THR A 185 -25.17 7.88 -3.04
#